data_dec3dd5cba7ae8f291ca0800c6f09f4c
#
_entry.id   dec3dd5cba7ae8f291ca0800c6f09f4c
#
_cell.length_a   1.000
_cell.length_b   1.000
_cell.length_c   1.000
_cell.angle_alpha   90.00
_cell.angle_beta   90.00
_cell.angle_gamma   90.00
#
_symmetry.space_group_name_H-M   'P 1'
#
loop_
_entity.id
_entity.type
_entity.pdbx_description
1 polymer ?
#
loop_
_entity_poly.entity_id
_entity_poly.type
_entity_poly.pdbx_seq_one_letter_code
_entity_poly.pdbx_strand_id
1 'polypeptide(L)'
;MIKVVAFDLDNTLWESEIVIRRAEVRLMQWFKDNFPQLKYDTIDMRGLRQQVLEKHPELSGKVTELRRFIISEILKASTVETCSIDETINAAMKVFLEARNEVELFPGAIDVIKILAKRYIIGAITNGNADINSTTLATYFSFSFTAETVGSPKPCAKIFRHALNFTNCLPQEMIYVGDDPILDI
;
A
#
# COMPACT_ATOMS: atom_id res chain seq x y z
N MET A 1 30.49 -6.86 -0.65
CA MET A 1 29.68 -8.04 -1.09
C MET A 1 28.23 -7.72 -0.81
N ILE A 2 27.31 -8.06 -1.69
CA ILE A 2 25.86 -7.82 -1.47
C ILE A 2 25.37 -8.66 -0.30
N LYS A 3 24.58 -8.06 0.58
CA LYS A 3 23.99 -8.68 1.76
C LYS A 3 22.45 -8.64 1.72
N VAL A 4 21.88 -7.60 1.10
CA VAL A 4 20.45 -7.32 1.08
C VAL A 4 19.97 -7.16 -0.36
N VAL A 5 18.80 -7.74 -0.66
CA VAL A 5 18.03 -7.44 -1.87
C VAL A 5 16.67 -6.93 -1.41
N ALA A 6 16.40 -5.66 -1.67
CA ALA A 6 15.13 -5.05 -1.37
C ALA A 6 14.31 -4.86 -2.65
N PHE A 7 13.00 -5.02 -2.56
CA PHE A 7 12.08 -4.94 -3.68
C PHE A 7 11.06 -3.83 -3.46
N ASP A 8 10.69 -3.15 -4.52
CA ASP A 8 9.36 -2.60 -4.60
C ASP A 8 8.33 -3.73 -4.69
N LEU A 9 7.07 -3.43 -4.48
CA LEU A 9 5.99 -4.40 -4.47
C LEU A 9 5.08 -4.26 -5.68
N ASP A 10 4.39 -3.14 -5.79
CA ASP A 10 3.40 -2.84 -6.83
C ASP A 10 4.08 -2.72 -8.20
N ASN A 11 3.60 -3.43 -9.19
CA ASN A 11 4.15 -3.56 -10.56
C ASN A 11 5.56 -4.17 -10.64
N THR A 12 6.17 -4.51 -9.49
CA THR A 12 7.43 -5.25 -9.43
C THR A 12 7.21 -6.73 -9.13
N LEU A 13 6.35 -7.06 -8.18
CA LEU A 13 6.03 -8.45 -7.81
C LEU A 13 4.64 -8.90 -8.26
N TRP A 14 3.72 -7.99 -8.51
CA TRP A 14 2.36 -8.19 -9.00
C TRP A 14 1.82 -6.94 -9.70
N GLU A 15 0.76 -7.08 -10.46
CA GLU A 15 0.09 -5.96 -11.12
C GLU A 15 -0.81 -5.19 -10.15
N SER A 16 -0.43 -3.96 -9.82
CA SER A 16 -1.12 -3.14 -8.82
C SER A 16 -2.53 -2.74 -9.24
N GLU A 17 -2.75 -2.45 -10.52
CA GLU A 17 -4.05 -1.99 -11.03
C GLU A 17 -5.15 -3.02 -10.79
N ILE A 18 -4.88 -4.30 -11.08
CA ILE A 18 -5.83 -5.40 -10.86
C ILE A 18 -6.18 -5.53 -9.38
N VAL A 19 -5.16 -5.48 -8.51
CA VAL A 19 -5.34 -5.62 -7.07
C VAL A 19 -6.13 -4.46 -6.48
N ILE A 20 -5.77 -3.22 -6.84
CA ILE A 20 -6.45 -2.01 -6.35
C ILE A 20 -7.89 -1.98 -6.85
N ARG A 21 -8.13 -2.28 -8.14
CA ARG A 21 -9.47 -2.33 -8.72
C ARG A 21 -10.37 -3.33 -7.99
N ARG A 22 -9.85 -4.52 -7.69
CA ARG A 22 -10.58 -5.53 -6.92
C ARG A 22 -10.91 -5.03 -5.51
N ALA A 23 -9.97 -4.39 -4.84
CA ALA A 23 -10.18 -3.82 -3.51
C ALA A 23 -11.25 -2.70 -3.53
N GLU A 24 -11.25 -1.84 -4.56
CA GLU A 24 -12.30 -0.83 -4.75
C GLU A 24 -13.68 -1.45 -4.97
N VAL A 25 -13.76 -2.49 -5.81
CA VAL A 25 -15.04 -3.19 -6.06
C VAL A 25 -15.59 -3.81 -4.76
N ARG A 26 -14.75 -4.44 -3.94
CA ARG A 26 -15.17 -4.99 -2.65
C ARG A 26 -15.61 -3.92 -1.66
N LEU A 27 -14.89 -2.82 -1.60
CA LEU A 27 -15.25 -1.68 -0.76
C LEU A 27 -16.59 -1.08 -1.19
N MET A 28 -16.78 -0.88 -2.50
CA MET A 28 -18.04 -0.39 -3.07
C MET A 28 -19.21 -1.33 -2.74
N GLN A 29 -19.01 -2.65 -2.90
CA GLN A 29 -20.04 -3.63 -2.57
C GLN A 29 -20.38 -3.60 -1.08
N TRP A 30 -19.37 -3.50 -0.21
CA TRP A 30 -19.56 -3.39 1.23
C TRP A 30 -20.40 -2.16 1.61
N PHE A 31 -20.13 -0.99 1.01
CA PHE A 31 -20.95 0.20 1.24
C PHE A 31 -22.38 0.03 0.73
N LYS A 32 -22.55 -0.61 -0.41
CA LYS A 32 -23.88 -0.89 -0.97
C LYS A 32 -24.71 -1.80 -0.07
N ASP A 33 -24.09 -2.79 0.54
CA ASP A 33 -24.77 -3.76 1.41
C ASP A 33 -25.08 -3.16 2.80
N ASN A 34 -24.20 -2.34 3.35
CA ASN A 34 -24.34 -1.81 4.71
C ASN A 34 -24.98 -0.39 4.75
N PHE A 35 -24.83 0.39 3.69
CA PHE A 35 -25.28 1.78 3.60
C PHE A 35 -25.85 2.08 2.20
N PRO A 36 -26.93 1.40 1.75
CA PRO A 36 -27.45 1.51 0.39
C PRO A 36 -27.90 2.94 0.04
N GLN A 37 -28.32 3.73 1.02
CA GLN A 37 -28.69 5.13 0.84
C GLN A 37 -27.52 6.05 0.50
N LEU A 38 -26.28 5.63 0.76
CA LEU A 38 -25.07 6.41 0.48
C LEU A 38 -24.79 6.57 -1.01
N LYS A 39 -25.25 5.62 -1.84
CA LYS A 39 -24.96 5.58 -3.29
C LYS A 39 -23.47 5.76 -3.60
N TYR A 40 -22.64 5.03 -2.88
CA TYR A 40 -21.18 5.12 -2.94
C TYR A 40 -20.61 4.94 -4.36
N ASP A 41 -21.26 4.12 -5.18
CA ASP A 41 -20.93 3.86 -6.58
C ASP A 41 -21.09 5.06 -7.52
N THR A 42 -21.81 6.09 -7.10
CA THR A 42 -22.01 7.32 -7.89
C THR A 42 -21.03 8.44 -7.55
N ILE A 43 -20.14 8.23 -6.57
CA ILE A 43 -19.20 9.25 -6.11
C ILE A 43 -18.01 9.33 -7.07
N ASP A 44 -17.69 10.54 -7.53
CA ASP A 44 -16.44 10.79 -8.25
C ASP A 44 -15.24 10.74 -7.30
N MET A 45 -14.73 9.53 -7.08
CA MET A 45 -13.60 9.28 -6.19
C MET A 45 -12.30 9.97 -6.66
N ARG A 46 -12.11 10.14 -7.98
CA ARG A 46 -10.93 10.81 -8.51
C ARG A 46 -10.96 12.30 -8.22
N GLY A 47 -12.08 12.95 -8.53
CA GLY A 47 -12.27 14.38 -8.25
C GLY A 47 -12.21 14.67 -6.74
N LEU A 48 -12.86 13.83 -5.92
CA LEU A 48 -12.83 13.96 -4.46
C LEU A 48 -11.41 13.82 -3.90
N ARG A 49 -10.63 12.83 -4.38
CA ARG A 49 -9.24 12.65 -4.01
C ARG A 49 -8.40 13.88 -4.34
N GLN A 50 -8.56 14.45 -5.53
CA GLN A 50 -7.86 15.66 -5.94
C GLN A 50 -8.21 16.83 -5.02
N GLN A 51 -9.49 17.08 -4.77
CA GLN A 51 -9.96 18.16 -3.88
C GLN A 51 -9.41 18.01 -2.46
N VAL A 52 -9.37 16.78 -1.94
CA VAL A 52 -8.80 16.50 -0.62
C VAL A 52 -7.31 16.81 -0.59
N LEU A 53 -6.54 16.40 -1.58
CA LEU A 53 -5.10 16.67 -1.65
C LEU A 53 -4.77 18.15 -1.84
N GLU A 54 -5.62 18.92 -2.52
CA GLU A 54 -5.46 20.37 -2.64
C GLU A 54 -5.66 21.07 -1.28
N LYS A 55 -6.57 20.59 -0.44
CA LYS A 55 -6.86 21.14 0.90
C LYS A 55 -5.95 20.59 1.99
N HIS A 56 -5.49 19.35 1.81
CA HIS A 56 -4.71 18.56 2.76
C HIS A 56 -3.46 17.97 2.10
N PRO A 57 -2.49 18.83 1.67
CA PRO A 57 -1.28 18.37 0.99
C PRO A 57 -0.41 17.46 1.88
N GLU A 58 -0.57 17.51 3.21
CA GLU A 58 0.10 16.63 4.16
C GLU A 58 -0.31 15.16 4.04
N LEU A 59 -1.42 14.86 3.35
CA LEU A 59 -1.87 13.50 3.03
C LEU A 59 -1.19 12.93 1.77
N SER A 60 -0.41 13.74 1.06
CA SER A 60 0.34 13.29 -0.11
C SER A 60 1.33 12.19 0.30
N GLY A 61 1.31 11.07 -0.42
CA GLY A 61 2.13 9.88 -0.12
C GLY A 61 1.64 9.01 1.04
N LYS A 62 0.58 9.42 1.74
CA LYS A 62 -0.06 8.66 2.83
C LYS A 62 -1.35 8.02 2.33
N VAL A 63 -1.21 6.96 1.56
CA VAL A 63 -2.33 6.38 0.80
C VAL A 63 -3.44 5.81 1.67
N THR A 64 -3.10 5.29 2.85
CA THR A 64 -4.08 4.75 3.82
C THR A 64 -4.78 5.87 4.56
N GLU A 65 -4.04 6.85 5.09
CA GLU A 65 -4.61 8.02 5.76
C GLU A 65 -5.52 8.82 4.82
N LEU A 66 -5.09 9.03 3.58
CA LEU A 66 -5.88 9.71 2.56
C LEU A 66 -7.21 8.99 2.29
N ARG A 67 -7.20 7.66 2.15
CA ARG A 67 -8.43 6.89 1.96
C ARG A 67 -9.36 6.98 3.16
N ARG A 68 -8.83 6.86 4.37
CA ARG A 68 -9.60 7.03 5.61
C ARG A 68 -10.26 8.41 5.67
N PHE A 69 -9.50 9.45 5.32
CA PHE A 69 -10.00 10.82 5.28
C PHE A 69 -11.13 10.98 4.27
N ILE A 70 -10.96 10.47 3.05
CA ILE A 70 -11.99 10.52 1.99
C ILE A 70 -13.27 9.81 2.45
N ILE A 71 -13.17 8.62 3.03
CA ILE A 71 -14.34 7.89 3.57
C ILE A 71 -15.01 8.71 4.68
N SER A 72 -14.25 9.34 5.57
CA SER A 72 -14.79 10.22 6.62
C SER A 72 -15.60 11.38 6.03
N GLU A 73 -15.06 12.07 5.03
CA GLU A 73 -15.78 13.19 4.38
C GLU A 73 -17.05 12.73 3.67
N ILE A 74 -17.02 11.58 3.02
CA ILE A 74 -18.22 10.98 2.39
C ILE A 74 -19.30 10.70 3.45
N LEU A 75 -18.93 10.07 4.56
CA LEU A 75 -19.86 9.74 5.64
C LEU A 75 -20.44 11.00 6.31
N LYS A 76 -19.59 12.00 6.59
CA LYS A 76 -20.03 13.28 7.18
C LYS A 76 -20.97 14.08 6.26
N ALA A 77 -20.71 14.06 4.96
CA ALA A 77 -21.53 14.74 3.97
C ALA A 77 -22.86 14.01 3.70
N SER A 78 -22.97 12.76 4.10
CA SER A 78 -24.18 11.96 3.92
C SER A 78 -25.18 12.16 5.08
N THR A 79 -26.44 11.83 4.81
CA THR A 79 -27.49 11.75 5.86
C THR A 79 -27.55 10.37 6.53
N VAL A 80 -26.50 9.57 6.35
CA VAL A 80 -26.42 8.20 6.88
C VAL A 80 -26.20 8.26 8.38
N GLU A 81 -27.13 7.72 9.13
CA GLU A 81 -26.95 7.47 10.56
C GLU A 81 -26.00 6.31 10.76
N THR A 82 -24.87 6.55 11.41
CA THR A 82 -23.93 5.53 11.86
C THR A 82 -23.79 5.62 13.37
N CYS A 83 -23.66 4.47 14.04
CA CYS A 83 -23.40 4.45 15.48
C CYS A 83 -22.05 5.13 15.80
N SER A 84 -21.08 4.99 14.91
CA SER A 84 -19.76 5.63 14.99
C SER A 84 -19.15 5.74 13.57
N ILE A 85 -18.78 6.96 13.19
CA ILE A 85 -18.07 7.20 11.92
C ILE A 85 -16.73 6.45 11.93
N ASP A 86 -16.00 6.48 13.04
CA ASP A 86 -14.68 5.83 13.14
C ASP A 86 -14.77 4.31 13.04
N GLU A 87 -15.78 3.68 13.64
CA GLU A 87 -16.00 2.24 13.51
C GLU A 87 -16.36 1.87 12.07
N THR A 88 -17.18 2.68 11.40
CA THR A 88 -17.53 2.49 9.99
C THR A 88 -16.31 2.61 9.09
N ILE A 89 -15.45 3.63 9.31
CA ILE A 89 -14.19 3.78 8.58
C ILE A 89 -13.29 2.57 8.79
N ASN A 90 -13.15 2.10 10.04
CA ASN A 90 -12.33 0.94 10.34
C ASN A 90 -12.82 -0.34 9.64
N ALA A 91 -14.14 -0.57 9.64
CA ALA A 91 -14.74 -1.71 8.95
C ALA A 91 -14.54 -1.62 7.42
N ALA A 92 -14.78 -0.46 6.82
CA ALA A 92 -14.57 -0.20 5.40
C ALA A 92 -13.09 -0.41 4.99
N MET A 93 -12.17 0.13 5.79
CA MET A 93 -10.72 -0.03 5.56
C MET A 93 -10.27 -1.47 5.69
N LYS A 94 -10.82 -2.22 6.63
CA LYS A 94 -10.54 -3.66 6.78
C LYS A 94 -10.88 -4.41 5.51
N VAL A 95 -12.08 -4.20 4.96
CA VAL A 95 -12.53 -4.83 3.70
C VAL A 95 -11.60 -4.47 2.53
N PHE A 96 -11.23 -3.19 2.43
CA PHE A 96 -10.32 -2.74 1.39
C PHE A 96 -8.94 -3.38 1.52
N LEU A 97 -8.33 -3.37 2.71
CA LEU A 97 -6.98 -3.86 2.93
C LEU A 97 -6.89 -5.39 2.82
N GLU A 98 -7.90 -6.13 3.24
CA GLU A 98 -7.97 -7.58 3.00
C GLU A 98 -7.91 -7.88 1.50
N ALA A 99 -8.73 -7.22 0.69
CA ALA A 99 -8.71 -7.41 -0.76
C ALA A 99 -7.42 -6.88 -1.42
N ARG A 100 -6.81 -5.80 -0.87
CA ARG A 100 -5.55 -5.21 -1.33
C ARG A 100 -4.37 -6.16 -1.17
N ASN A 101 -4.42 -7.05 -0.19
CA ASN A 101 -3.37 -8.02 0.10
C ASN A 101 -3.56 -9.38 -0.60
N GLU A 102 -4.67 -9.58 -1.32
CA GLU A 102 -4.86 -10.74 -2.18
C GLU A 102 -4.14 -10.54 -3.52
N VAL A 103 -2.84 -10.76 -3.53
CA VAL A 103 -2.00 -10.51 -4.69
C VAL A 103 -1.78 -11.78 -5.52
N GLU A 104 -1.74 -11.61 -6.85
CA GLU A 104 -1.32 -12.62 -7.81
C GLU A 104 0.08 -12.24 -8.31
N LEU A 105 1.07 -13.04 -7.90
CA LEU A 105 2.47 -12.75 -8.24
C LEU A 105 2.73 -12.91 -9.74
N PHE A 106 3.61 -12.08 -10.28
CA PHE A 106 4.12 -12.30 -11.64
C PHE A 106 4.77 -13.68 -11.76
N PRO A 107 4.67 -14.31 -12.94
CA PRO A 107 5.28 -15.61 -13.19
C PRO A 107 6.77 -15.64 -12.83
N GLY A 108 7.16 -16.60 -12.00
CA GLY A 108 8.54 -16.76 -11.54
C GLY A 108 8.97 -15.88 -10.36
N ALA A 109 8.19 -14.88 -9.95
CA ALA A 109 8.58 -13.96 -8.86
C ALA A 109 8.87 -14.71 -7.54
N ILE A 110 7.99 -15.63 -7.16
CA ILE A 110 8.18 -16.41 -5.92
C ILE A 110 9.43 -17.30 -6.00
N ASP A 111 9.75 -17.87 -7.15
CA ASP A 111 10.91 -18.77 -7.30
C ASP A 111 12.21 -17.98 -7.23
N VAL A 112 12.26 -16.79 -7.81
CA VAL A 112 13.40 -15.87 -7.69
C VAL A 112 13.60 -15.48 -6.23
N ILE A 113 12.53 -15.05 -5.53
CA ILE A 113 12.60 -14.69 -4.11
C ILE A 113 13.09 -15.85 -3.25
N LYS A 114 12.59 -17.07 -3.46
CA LYS A 114 13.04 -18.27 -2.76
C LYS A 114 14.54 -18.57 -2.97
N ILE A 115 15.04 -18.34 -4.17
CA ILE A 115 16.47 -18.53 -4.48
C ILE A 115 17.31 -17.47 -3.77
N LEU A 116 16.90 -16.21 -3.85
CA LEU A 116 17.62 -15.09 -3.26
C LEU A 116 17.62 -15.17 -1.72
N ALA A 117 16.51 -15.54 -1.10
CA ALA A 117 16.36 -15.67 0.35
C ALA A 117 17.32 -16.71 0.98
N LYS A 118 17.89 -17.63 0.19
CA LYS A 118 18.92 -18.57 0.68
C LYS A 118 20.28 -17.90 0.93
N ARG A 119 20.51 -16.71 0.39
CA ARG A 119 21.82 -16.04 0.39
C ARG A 119 21.80 -14.61 0.88
N TYR A 120 20.66 -13.95 0.81
CA TYR A 120 20.51 -12.53 1.07
C TYR A 120 19.35 -12.29 2.04
N ILE A 121 19.43 -11.20 2.78
CA ILE A 121 18.28 -10.65 3.50
C ILE A 121 17.33 -10.06 2.45
N ILE A 122 16.07 -10.45 2.46
CA ILE A 122 15.05 -9.94 1.55
C ILE A 122 14.20 -8.93 2.29
N GLY A 123 13.95 -7.78 1.66
CA GLY A 123 13.11 -6.73 2.21
C GLY A 123 12.21 -6.07 1.18
N ALA A 124 11.20 -5.34 1.67
CA ALA A 124 10.31 -4.53 0.86
C ALA A 124 10.47 -3.04 1.20
N ILE A 125 10.47 -2.17 0.18
CA ILE A 125 10.43 -0.72 0.30
C ILE A 125 9.43 -0.21 -0.71
N THR A 126 8.28 0.29 -0.28
CA THR A 126 7.17 0.64 -1.18
C THR A 126 6.53 1.98 -0.82
N ASN A 127 6.00 2.67 -1.83
CA ASN A 127 5.12 3.83 -1.63
C ASN A 127 3.64 3.41 -1.44
N GLY A 128 3.33 2.15 -1.71
CA GLY A 128 2.00 1.58 -1.52
C GLY A 128 1.71 1.18 -0.08
N ASN A 129 0.54 0.59 0.12
CA ASN A 129 0.04 0.12 1.41
C ASN A 129 -0.27 -1.38 1.44
N ALA A 130 0.31 -2.17 0.53
CA ALA A 130 0.25 -3.61 0.64
C ALA A 130 1.08 -4.07 1.84
N ASP A 131 0.51 -4.96 2.63
CA ASP A 131 1.21 -5.62 3.72
C ASP A 131 1.76 -6.96 3.25
N ILE A 132 3.08 -7.02 3.06
CA ILE A 132 3.77 -8.23 2.63
C ILE A 132 3.51 -9.41 3.58
N ASN A 133 3.30 -9.14 4.88
CA ASN A 133 3.05 -10.17 5.88
C ASN A 133 1.68 -10.84 5.70
N SER A 134 0.77 -10.19 4.99
CA SER A 134 -0.55 -10.72 4.64
C SER A 134 -0.56 -11.46 3.29
N THR A 135 0.60 -11.66 2.68
CA THR A 135 0.76 -12.36 1.39
C THR A 135 1.48 -13.71 1.53
N THR A 136 1.50 -14.49 0.47
CA THR A 136 2.26 -15.75 0.41
C THR A 136 3.77 -15.57 0.49
N LEU A 137 4.27 -14.34 0.42
CA LEU A 137 5.69 -13.99 0.50
C LEU A 137 6.17 -13.70 1.92
N ALA A 138 5.28 -13.61 2.91
CA ALA A 138 5.58 -13.25 4.30
C ALA A 138 6.82 -13.93 4.87
N THR A 139 6.98 -15.24 4.63
CA THR A 139 8.07 -16.04 5.20
C THR A 139 9.46 -15.75 4.61
N TYR A 140 9.53 -15.02 3.48
CA TYR A 140 10.78 -14.72 2.81
C TYR A 140 11.29 -13.31 3.12
N PHE A 141 10.42 -12.41 3.57
CA PHE A 141 10.76 -11.02 3.81
C PHE A 141 11.13 -10.78 5.27
N SER A 142 12.31 -10.24 5.50
CA SER A 142 12.82 -9.91 6.84
C SER A 142 12.34 -8.54 7.32
N PHE A 143 11.96 -7.65 6.40
CA PHE A 143 11.41 -6.32 6.70
C PHE A 143 10.51 -5.82 5.58
N SER A 144 9.63 -4.89 5.93
CA SER A 144 8.81 -4.14 4.98
C SER A 144 8.66 -2.71 5.48
N PHE A 145 9.04 -1.73 4.64
CA PHE A 145 8.91 -0.32 4.94
C PHE A 145 8.04 0.36 3.89
N THR A 146 7.01 1.03 4.36
CA THR A 146 6.12 1.85 3.52
C THR A 146 6.43 3.32 3.66
N ALA A 147 6.04 4.12 2.67
CA ALA A 147 6.14 5.58 2.74
C ALA A 147 5.44 6.13 4.01
N GLU A 148 4.32 5.56 4.40
CA GLU A 148 3.56 5.95 5.59
C GLU A 148 4.32 5.62 6.88
N THR A 149 4.85 4.41 7.02
CA THR A 149 5.53 3.97 8.26
C THR A 149 6.83 4.74 8.51
N VAL A 150 7.55 5.11 7.44
CA VAL A 150 8.80 5.88 7.54
C VAL A 150 8.57 7.40 7.52
N GLY A 151 7.38 7.82 7.09
CA GLY A 151 7.03 9.23 6.88
C GLY A 151 7.85 9.87 5.77
N SER A 152 8.19 9.11 4.72
CA SER A 152 8.94 9.61 3.57
C SER A 152 8.79 8.66 2.38
N PRO A 153 8.23 9.11 1.25
CA PRO A 153 8.09 8.29 0.06
C PRO A 153 9.40 8.18 -0.73
N LYS A 154 9.54 7.14 -1.53
CA LYS A 154 10.51 7.07 -2.63
C LYS A 154 10.25 8.22 -3.62
N PRO A 155 11.25 8.83 -4.22
CA PRO A 155 12.68 8.52 -4.22
C PRO A 155 13.46 9.18 -3.06
N CYS A 156 12.81 9.66 -1.99
CA CYS A 156 13.52 10.28 -0.89
C CYS A 156 14.49 9.28 -0.23
N ALA A 157 15.75 9.69 -0.09
CA ALA A 157 16.79 8.85 0.50
C ALA A 157 16.48 8.35 1.93
N LYS A 158 15.53 8.99 2.63
CA LYS A 158 15.20 8.64 4.02
C LYS A 158 14.67 7.23 4.13
N ILE A 159 13.78 6.78 3.22
CA ILE A 159 13.20 5.42 3.28
C ILE A 159 14.27 4.36 3.02
N PHE A 160 15.19 4.61 2.08
CA PHE A 160 16.31 3.70 1.80
C PHE A 160 17.31 3.66 2.96
N ARG A 161 17.65 4.82 3.55
CA ARG A 161 18.50 4.88 4.76
C ARG A 161 17.88 4.13 5.94
N HIS A 162 16.55 4.15 6.07
CA HIS A 162 15.87 3.38 7.10
C HIS A 162 16.12 1.89 6.94
N ALA A 163 16.03 1.37 5.72
CA ALA A 163 16.33 -0.03 5.41
C ALA A 163 17.81 -0.39 5.64
N LEU A 164 18.76 0.49 5.24
CA LEU A 164 20.19 0.32 5.49
C LEU A 164 20.51 0.24 6.98
N ASN A 165 19.92 1.15 7.78
CA ASN A 165 20.09 1.15 9.23
C ASN A 165 19.50 -0.10 9.89
N PHE A 166 18.31 -0.52 9.48
CA PHE A 166 17.67 -1.73 9.99
C PHE A 166 18.51 -2.98 9.73
N THR A 167 19.12 -3.08 8.55
CA THR A 167 19.91 -4.23 8.14
C THR A 167 21.40 -4.11 8.51
N ASN A 168 21.81 -2.97 9.07
CA ASN A 168 23.21 -2.62 9.37
C ASN A 168 24.11 -2.82 8.14
N CYS A 169 23.66 -2.37 6.97
CA CYS A 169 24.35 -2.50 5.70
C CYS A 169 24.84 -1.15 5.18
N LEU A 170 25.92 -1.17 4.42
CA LEU A 170 26.36 -0.03 3.61
C LEU A 170 25.55 0.05 2.31
N PRO A 171 25.40 1.23 1.69
CA PRO A 171 24.65 1.36 0.43
C PRO A 171 25.10 0.40 -0.68
N GLN A 172 26.42 0.19 -0.83
CA GLN A 172 26.99 -0.74 -1.82
C GLN A 172 26.79 -2.22 -1.48
N GLU A 173 26.16 -2.55 -0.36
CA GLU A 173 25.85 -3.92 0.06
C GLU A 173 24.37 -4.27 -0.14
N MET A 174 23.54 -3.29 -0.59
CA MET A 174 22.12 -3.46 -0.89
C MET A 174 21.86 -3.28 -2.38
N ILE A 175 21.11 -4.19 -2.96
CA ILE A 175 20.49 -4.02 -4.28
C ILE A 175 19.02 -3.69 -4.05
N TYR A 176 18.51 -2.74 -4.81
CA TYR A 176 17.08 -2.44 -4.88
C TYR A 176 16.54 -2.79 -6.27
N VAL A 177 15.36 -3.41 -6.31
CA VAL A 177 14.68 -3.86 -7.53
C VAL A 177 13.30 -3.22 -7.55
N GLY A 178 12.98 -2.50 -8.60
CA GLY A 178 11.68 -1.85 -8.80
C GLY A 178 11.41 -1.60 -10.28
N ASP A 179 10.18 -1.18 -10.60
CA ASP A 179 9.70 -0.95 -11.96
C ASP A 179 9.74 0.53 -12.39
N ASP A 180 9.82 1.45 -11.42
CA ASP A 180 9.76 2.88 -11.70
C ASP A 180 11.16 3.50 -11.79
N PRO A 181 11.58 4.00 -12.99
CA PRO A 181 12.92 4.56 -13.20
C PRO A 181 13.16 5.90 -12.49
N ILE A 182 12.15 6.48 -11.85
CA ILE A 182 12.26 7.76 -11.12
C ILE A 182 12.22 7.51 -9.60
N LEU A 183 11.33 6.61 -9.17
CA LEU A 183 11.10 6.37 -7.74
C LEU A 183 12.10 5.36 -7.16
N ASP A 184 12.64 4.47 -7.99
CA ASP A 184 13.41 3.30 -7.58
C ASP A 184 14.92 3.42 -7.82
N ILE A 185 15.40 4.62 -8.18
CA ILE A 185 16.82 4.90 -8.44
C ILE A 185 17.39 5.86 -7.40
#